data_4d5d739d1e640f4362d9694d448aa51f
#
_entry.id   4d5d739d1e640f4362d9694d448aa51f
#
_cell.length_a   1.000
_cell.length_b   1.000
_cell.length_c   1.000
_cell.angle_alpha   90.00
_cell.angle_beta   90.00
_cell.angle_gamma   90.00
#
_symmetry.space_group_name_H-M   'P 1'
#
loop_
_entity.id
_entity.type
_entity.pdbx_description
1 polymer ?
#
loop_
_entity_poly.entity_id
_entity_poly.type
_entity_poly.pdbx_seq_one_letter_code
_entity_poly.pdbx_strand_id
1 'polypeptide(L)'
;MGMINNFLALTLQLSVPIILGALCGTIAERGGVVMLGVEGMMLIGSFAGAVGSYFTGSALAGAVISVVLGAVMGWIYGLFCLKWKAQQSVVGVGVNLFASGITAVMLKAIWNTEGMSGSVPSISNITVPGLCKVPVLGAFFSEQSPYLYLTLLITSVSYTHLRA
;
A
#
# COMPACT_ATOMS: atom_id res chain seq x y z
N MET A 1 -29.24 -0.63 9.25
CA MET A 1 -27.98 -0.54 10.02
C MET A 1 -26.81 -1.24 9.31
N GLY A 2 -27.00 -2.41 8.68
CA GLY A 2 -25.89 -3.12 8.02
C GLY A 2 -25.25 -2.38 6.83
N MET A 3 -26.00 -1.66 6.02
CA MET A 3 -25.46 -0.96 4.84
C MET A 3 -24.50 0.18 5.24
N ILE A 4 -24.81 0.94 6.28
CA ILE A 4 -23.96 2.02 6.79
C ILE A 4 -22.67 1.45 7.40
N ASN A 5 -22.77 0.34 8.13
CA ASN A 5 -21.61 -0.32 8.73
C ASN A 5 -20.65 -0.86 7.63
N ASN A 6 -21.21 -1.50 6.61
CA ASN A 6 -20.40 -1.98 5.47
C ASN A 6 -19.74 -0.83 4.71
N PHE A 7 -20.44 0.28 4.52
CA PHE A 7 -19.89 1.47 3.89
C PHE A 7 -18.71 2.05 4.70
N LEU A 8 -18.87 2.17 6.01
CA LEU A 8 -17.81 2.64 6.90
C LEU A 8 -16.60 1.69 6.90
N ALA A 9 -16.84 0.38 6.96
CA ALA A 9 -15.77 -0.61 6.93
C ALA A 9 -14.96 -0.54 5.61
N LEU A 10 -15.63 -0.45 4.47
CA LEU A 10 -14.99 -0.29 3.16
C LEU A 10 -14.21 1.02 3.06
N THR A 11 -14.76 2.12 3.57
CA THR A 11 -14.07 3.42 3.57
C THR A 11 -12.77 3.35 4.37
N LEU A 12 -12.78 2.69 5.52
CA LEU A 12 -11.57 2.49 6.33
C LEU A 12 -10.53 1.65 5.61
N GLN A 13 -10.94 0.53 5.01
CA GLN A 13 -10.01 -0.32 4.26
C GLN A 13 -9.36 0.41 3.09
N LEU A 14 -10.11 1.21 2.36
CA LEU A 14 -9.59 2.00 1.24
C LEU A 14 -8.72 3.19 1.70
N SER A 15 -8.86 3.64 2.95
CA SER A 15 -8.04 4.71 3.51
C SER A 15 -6.62 4.24 3.89
N VAL A 16 -6.43 2.94 4.19
CA VAL A 16 -5.14 2.37 4.62
C VAL A 16 -3.99 2.69 3.65
N PRO A 17 -4.09 2.38 2.35
CA PRO A 17 -3.00 2.68 1.42
C PRO A 17 -2.76 4.18 1.25
N ILE A 18 -3.82 4.99 1.31
CA ILE A 18 -3.70 6.45 1.21
C ILE A 18 -2.92 7.03 2.39
N ILE A 19 -3.24 6.59 3.60
CA ILE A 19 -2.53 7.02 4.83
C ILE A 19 -1.06 6.64 4.77
N LEU A 20 -0.75 5.39 4.36
CA LEU A 20 0.64 4.94 4.23
C LEU A 20 1.39 5.71 3.15
N GLY A 21 0.76 6.00 2.01
CA GLY A 21 1.32 6.82 0.95
C GLY A 21 1.62 8.25 1.41
N ALA A 22 0.68 8.88 2.11
CA ALA A 22 0.86 10.22 2.67
C ALA A 22 2.00 10.25 3.71
N LEU A 23 2.09 9.24 4.58
CA LEU A 23 3.17 9.11 5.55
C LEU A 23 4.54 8.97 4.85
N CYS A 24 4.62 8.14 3.83
CA CYS A 24 5.83 7.97 3.02
C CYS A 24 6.26 9.31 2.39
N GLY A 25 5.30 10.07 1.82
CA GLY A 25 5.55 11.39 1.26
C GLY A 25 6.09 12.39 2.29
N THR A 26 5.47 12.47 3.48
CA THR A 26 5.91 13.38 4.55
C THR A 26 7.30 13.06 5.09
N ILE A 27 7.66 11.77 5.19
CA ILE A 27 9.00 11.36 5.60
C ILE A 27 10.03 11.72 4.52
N ALA A 28 9.71 11.50 3.24
CA ALA A 28 10.59 11.84 2.13
C ALA A 28 10.81 13.35 2.01
N GLU A 29 9.78 14.17 2.19
CA GLU A 29 9.87 15.63 2.18
C GLU A 29 10.79 16.17 3.29
N ARG A 30 10.76 15.55 4.47
CA ARG A 30 11.73 15.88 5.53
C ARG A 30 13.16 15.51 5.16
N GLY A 31 13.36 14.50 4.33
CA GLY A 31 14.64 14.15 3.70
C GLY A 31 15.05 15.07 2.55
N GLY A 32 14.24 16.08 2.22
CA GLY A 32 14.49 17.01 1.10
C GLY A 32 14.11 16.47 -0.28
N VAL A 33 13.34 15.39 -0.33
CA VAL A 33 12.90 14.76 -1.60
C VAL A 33 11.38 14.83 -1.71
N VAL A 34 10.89 15.56 -2.72
CA VAL A 34 9.45 15.59 -3.03
C VAL A 34 9.08 14.32 -3.79
N MET A 35 8.29 13.45 -3.17
CA MET A 35 8.03 12.10 -3.66
C MET A 35 6.75 12.04 -4.50
N LEU A 36 6.82 12.48 -5.76
CA LEU A 36 5.69 12.43 -6.71
C LEU A 36 5.46 11.05 -7.32
N GLY A 37 6.39 10.11 -7.13
CA GLY A 37 6.32 8.74 -7.65
C GLY A 37 5.64 7.73 -6.72
N VAL A 38 4.98 8.17 -5.62
CA VAL A 38 4.36 7.28 -4.62
C VAL A 38 3.31 6.37 -5.26
N GLU A 39 2.50 6.88 -6.18
CA GLU A 39 1.47 6.12 -6.87
C GLU A 39 2.06 4.92 -7.62
N GLY A 40 3.11 5.14 -8.43
CA GLY A 40 3.79 4.06 -9.15
C GLY A 40 4.45 3.04 -8.24
N MET A 41 5.04 3.48 -7.14
CA MET A 41 5.64 2.57 -6.15
C MET A 41 4.57 1.71 -5.46
N MET A 42 3.42 2.30 -5.11
CA MET A 42 2.29 1.56 -4.55
C MET A 42 1.74 0.55 -5.55
N LEU A 43 1.65 0.92 -6.83
CA LEU A 43 1.18 0.05 -7.89
C LEU A 43 2.10 -1.16 -8.08
N ILE A 44 3.42 -0.96 -8.14
CA ILE A 44 4.40 -2.05 -8.23
C ILE A 44 4.36 -2.91 -6.96
N GLY A 45 4.27 -2.30 -5.78
CA GLY A 45 4.17 -3.03 -4.51
C GLY A 45 2.92 -3.92 -4.45
N SER A 46 1.76 -3.41 -4.83
CA SER A 46 0.51 -4.17 -4.85
C SER A 46 0.55 -5.31 -5.88
N PHE A 47 1.06 -5.03 -7.08
CA PHE A 47 1.26 -6.04 -8.11
C PHE A 47 2.21 -7.15 -7.65
N ALA A 48 3.35 -6.78 -7.06
CA ALA A 48 4.33 -7.72 -6.53
C ALA A 48 3.75 -8.61 -5.42
N GLY A 49 2.91 -8.02 -4.55
CA GLY A 49 2.18 -8.77 -3.53
C GLY A 49 1.20 -9.78 -4.11
N ALA A 50 0.43 -9.38 -5.13
CA ALA A 50 -0.52 -10.26 -5.81
C ALA A 50 0.20 -11.43 -6.52
N VAL A 51 1.25 -11.13 -7.30
CA VAL A 51 2.06 -12.15 -7.99
C VAL A 51 2.75 -13.07 -6.99
N GLY A 52 3.35 -12.49 -5.95
CA GLY A 52 4.00 -13.26 -4.88
C GLY A 52 3.04 -14.22 -4.17
N SER A 53 1.84 -13.76 -3.83
CA SER A 53 0.80 -14.61 -3.22
C SER A 53 0.32 -15.70 -4.19
N TYR A 54 0.20 -15.38 -5.48
CA TYR A 54 -0.23 -16.34 -6.50
C TYR A 54 0.75 -17.49 -6.67
N PHE A 55 2.07 -17.19 -6.80
CA PHE A 55 3.08 -18.22 -7.01
C PHE A 55 3.44 -19.01 -5.75
N THR A 56 3.40 -18.39 -4.57
CA THR A 56 3.77 -19.05 -3.31
C THR A 56 2.58 -19.71 -2.60
N GLY A 57 1.35 -19.38 -3.00
CA GLY A 57 0.14 -19.84 -2.31
C GLY A 57 -0.02 -19.27 -0.89
N SER A 58 0.82 -18.32 -0.48
CA SER A 58 0.84 -17.72 0.87
C SER A 58 0.74 -16.20 0.81
N ALA A 59 -0.25 -15.65 1.49
CA ALA A 59 -0.44 -14.22 1.59
C ALA A 59 0.72 -13.50 2.32
N LEU A 60 1.37 -14.16 3.29
CA LEU A 60 2.52 -13.61 4.00
C LEU A 60 3.75 -13.47 3.09
N ALA A 61 4.01 -14.48 2.26
CA ALA A 61 5.11 -14.41 1.29
C ALA A 61 4.86 -13.29 0.27
N GLY A 62 3.63 -13.10 -0.20
CA GLY A 62 3.25 -11.98 -1.05
C GLY A 62 3.51 -10.63 -0.38
N ALA A 63 3.18 -10.49 0.90
CA ALA A 63 3.44 -9.26 1.66
C ALA A 63 4.94 -8.95 1.76
N VAL A 64 5.78 -9.95 2.02
CA VAL A 64 7.24 -9.76 2.08
C VAL A 64 7.80 -9.35 0.72
N ILE A 65 7.38 -10.00 -0.35
CA ILE A 65 7.80 -9.66 -1.73
C ILE A 65 7.38 -8.23 -2.09
N SER A 66 6.17 -7.81 -1.72
CA SER A 66 5.67 -6.44 -1.89
C SER A 66 6.57 -5.41 -1.22
N VAL A 67 6.96 -5.66 0.04
CA VAL A 67 7.85 -4.77 0.81
C VAL A 67 9.23 -4.68 0.15
N VAL A 68 9.80 -5.80 -0.26
CA VAL A 68 11.13 -5.84 -0.89
C VAL A 68 11.12 -5.07 -2.22
N LEU A 69 10.15 -5.33 -3.10
CA LEU A 69 10.07 -4.64 -4.40
C LEU A 69 9.72 -3.17 -4.24
N GLY A 70 8.86 -2.81 -3.30
CA GLY A 70 8.59 -1.42 -2.95
C GLY A 70 9.84 -0.68 -2.46
N ALA A 71 10.65 -1.33 -1.61
CA ALA A 71 11.91 -0.77 -1.13
C ALA A 71 12.94 -0.60 -2.26
N VAL A 72 13.05 -1.56 -3.18
CA VAL A 72 13.92 -1.47 -4.36
C VAL A 72 13.51 -0.29 -5.23
N MET A 73 12.21 -0.10 -5.49
CA MET A 73 11.72 1.03 -6.26
C MET A 73 11.99 2.37 -5.56
N GLY A 74 11.80 2.45 -4.26
CA GLY A 74 12.15 3.63 -3.46
C GLY A 74 13.64 3.93 -3.48
N TRP A 75 14.49 2.91 -3.44
CA TRP A 75 15.93 3.05 -3.57
C TRP A 75 16.35 3.58 -4.95
N ILE A 76 15.78 3.03 -6.02
CA ILE A 76 16.01 3.50 -7.39
C ILE A 76 15.60 4.98 -7.51
N TYR A 77 14.41 5.34 -7.03
CA TYR A 77 13.94 6.73 -7.01
C TYR A 77 14.92 7.66 -6.28
N GLY A 78 15.38 7.24 -5.10
CA GLY A 78 16.37 7.98 -4.30
C GLY A 78 17.70 8.16 -5.05
N LEU A 79 18.18 7.14 -5.77
CA LEU A 79 19.38 7.25 -6.60
C LEU A 79 19.25 8.33 -7.68
N PHE A 80 18.13 8.37 -8.41
CA PHE A 80 17.88 9.38 -9.43
C PHE A 80 17.83 10.79 -8.84
N CYS A 81 17.11 10.96 -7.72
CA CYS A 81 16.91 12.27 -7.12
C CYS A 81 18.14 12.79 -6.37
N LEU A 82 18.84 11.92 -5.61
CA LEU A 82 19.93 12.34 -4.72
C LEU A 82 21.30 12.25 -5.41
N LYS A 83 21.61 11.14 -6.06
CA LYS A 83 22.94 10.92 -6.67
C LYS A 83 23.07 11.61 -8.02
N TRP A 84 22.05 11.49 -8.87
CA TRP A 84 22.09 12.09 -10.21
C TRP A 84 21.47 13.49 -10.27
N LYS A 85 20.94 13.99 -9.15
CA LYS A 85 20.34 15.32 -9.03
C LYS A 85 19.28 15.59 -10.10
N ALA A 86 18.57 14.54 -10.53
CA ALA A 86 17.51 14.67 -11.52
C ALA A 86 16.33 15.45 -10.93
N GLN A 87 15.59 16.14 -11.79
CA GLN A 87 14.41 16.87 -11.38
C GLN A 87 13.35 15.91 -10.81
N GLN A 88 13.02 16.06 -9.53
CA GLN A 88 12.19 15.12 -8.76
C GLN A 88 10.81 14.91 -9.39
N SER A 89 10.20 15.96 -9.94
CA SER A 89 8.90 15.88 -10.61
C SER A 89 8.95 15.00 -11.87
N VAL A 90 10.01 15.13 -12.69
CA VAL A 90 10.18 14.34 -13.91
C VAL A 90 10.40 12.86 -13.58
N VAL A 91 11.24 12.59 -12.57
CA VAL A 91 11.49 11.22 -12.10
C VAL A 91 10.20 10.59 -11.55
N GLY A 92 9.41 11.36 -10.78
CA GLY A 92 8.15 10.88 -10.23
C GLY A 92 7.13 10.48 -11.30
N VAL A 93 6.93 11.34 -12.29
CA VAL A 93 6.03 11.04 -13.43
C VAL A 93 6.57 9.85 -14.23
N GLY A 94 7.89 9.78 -14.47
CA GLY A 94 8.52 8.66 -15.16
C GLY A 94 8.30 7.32 -14.44
N VAL A 95 8.44 7.29 -13.11
CA VAL A 95 8.19 6.11 -12.29
C VAL A 95 6.72 5.69 -12.35
N ASN A 96 5.78 6.64 -12.28
CA ASN A 96 4.35 6.33 -12.39
C ASN A 96 3.99 5.72 -13.75
N LEU A 97 4.49 6.31 -14.85
CA LEU A 97 4.26 5.77 -16.21
C LEU A 97 4.91 4.41 -16.40
N PHE A 98 6.14 4.23 -15.92
CA PHE A 98 6.83 2.94 -15.96
C PHE A 98 6.07 1.87 -15.18
N ALA A 99 5.64 2.19 -13.97
CA ALA A 99 4.89 1.30 -13.12
C ALA A 99 3.57 0.85 -13.76
N SER A 100 2.80 1.81 -14.28
CA SER A 100 1.52 1.51 -14.95
C SER A 100 1.71 0.65 -16.20
N GLY A 101 2.70 0.96 -17.01
CA GLY A 101 3.01 0.18 -18.21
C GLY A 101 3.46 -1.24 -17.91
N ILE A 102 4.42 -1.42 -17.00
CA ILE A 102 4.95 -2.75 -16.68
C ILE A 102 3.90 -3.63 -15.99
N THR A 103 3.12 -3.06 -15.06
CA THR A 103 2.07 -3.82 -14.38
C THR A 103 0.96 -4.24 -15.31
N ALA A 104 0.54 -3.40 -16.26
CA ALA A 104 -0.48 -3.73 -17.26
C ALA A 104 -0.02 -4.90 -18.17
N VAL A 105 1.22 -4.83 -18.68
CA VAL A 105 1.78 -5.89 -19.51
C VAL A 105 1.91 -7.20 -18.73
N MET A 106 2.40 -7.15 -17.50
CA MET A 106 2.58 -8.33 -16.67
C MET A 106 1.24 -8.96 -16.23
N LEU A 107 0.21 -8.16 -15.90
CA LEU A 107 -1.12 -8.65 -15.61
C LEU A 107 -1.70 -9.42 -16.80
N LYS A 108 -1.55 -8.87 -18.01
CA LYS A 108 -1.98 -9.52 -19.23
C LYS A 108 -1.22 -10.82 -19.50
N ALA A 109 0.09 -10.86 -19.23
CA ALA A 109 0.91 -12.04 -19.42
C ALA A 109 0.59 -13.17 -18.42
N ILE A 110 0.25 -12.86 -17.17
CA ILE A 110 0.05 -13.84 -16.10
C ILE A 110 -1.41 -14.31 -16.04
N TRP A 111 -2.37 -13.38 -16.09
CA TRP A 111 -3.80 -13.68 -15.89
C TRP A 111 -4.65 -13.50 -17.15
N ASN A 112 -4.07 -13.02 -18.24
CA ASN A 112 -4.78 -12.71 -19.51
C ASN A 112 -5.95 -11.72 -19.31
N THR A 113 -5.90 -10.89 -18.27
CA THR A 113 -6.88 -9.87 -17.89
C THR A 113 -6.23 -8.50 -17.84
N GLU A 114 -7.01 -7.46 -18.13
CA GLU A 114 -6.54 -6.07 -18.04
C GLU A 114 -7.05 -5.44 -16.75
N GLY A 115 -6.11 -4.94 -15.93
CA GLY A 115 -6.42 -4.14 -14.73
C GLY A 115 -6.87 -4.92 -13.49
N MET A 116 -7.03 -6.23 -13.55
CA MET A 116 -7.42 -7.06 -12.39
C MET A 116 -6.53 -8.29 -12.27
N SER A 117 -6.09 -8.59 -11.05
CA SER A 117 -5.46 -9.88 -10.74
C SER A 117 -6.53 -10.96 -10.61
N GLY A 118 -6.17 -12.22 -10.90
CA GLY A 118 -7.01 -13.37 -10.56
C GLY A 118 -7.21 -13.53 -9.05
N SER A 119 -7.97 -14.53 -8.65
CA SER A 119 -8.15 -14.86 -7.23
C SER A 119 -6.81 -15.25 -6.61
N VAL A 120 -6.38 -14.50 -5.59
CA VAL A 120 -5.14 -14.74 -4.85
C VAL A 120 -5.46 -14.98 -3.38
N PRO A 121 -4.66 -15.82 -2.67
CA PRO A 121 -4.78 -15.99 -1.23
C PRO A 121 -4.67 -14.63 -0.52
N SER A 122 -5.66 -14.30 0.30
CA SER A 122 -5.67 -13.08 1.11
C SER A 122 -5.47 -13.43 2.58
N ILE A 123 -4.99 -12.46 3.37
CA ILE A 123 -4.90 -12.61 4.83
C ILE A 123 -6.30 -12.54 5.39
N SER A 124 -6.67 -13.53 6.22
CA SER A 124 -7.98 -13.58 6.89
C SER A 124 -8.19 -12.35 7.76
N ASN A 125 -9.40 -11.79 7.70
CA ASN A 125 -9.79 -10.69 8.57
C ASN A 125 -9.76 -11.14 10.04
N ILE A 126 -9.24 -10.28 10.91
CA ILE A 126 -9.20 -10.52 12.34
C ILE A 126 -10.37 -9.79 12.98
N THR A 127 -11.26 -10.56 13.64
CA THR A 127 -12.33 -10.00 14.49
C THR A 127 -11.81 -9.89 15.91
N VAL A 128 -11.82 -8.69 16.48
CA VAL A 128 -11.49 -8.49 17.91
C VAL A 128 -12.77 -8.65 18.73
N PRO A 129 -12.95 -9.77 19.46
CA PRO A 129 -14.24 -10.13 20.06
C PRO A 129 -14.73 -9.21 21.18
N GLY A 130 -13.87 -8.31 21.67
CA GLY A 130 -14.20 -7.40 22.77
C GLY A 130 -14.86 -6.08 22.37
N LEU A 131 -14.61 -5.57 21.18
CA LEU A 131 -15.07 -4.24 20.72
C LEU A 131 -16.32 -4.29 19.84
N CYS A 132 -16.76 -5.47 19.40
CA CYS A 132 -17.94 -5.65 18.56
C CYS A 132 -19.28 -5.27 19.21
N LYS A 133 -19.30 -5.02 20.53
CA LYS A 133 -20.55 -4.75 21.29
C LYS A 133 -21.04 -3.30 21.19
N VAL A 134 -20.26 -2.38 20.65
CA VAL A 134 -20.64 -0.96 20.55
C VAL A 134 -21.13 -0.68 19.13
N PRO A 135 -22.35 -0.17 18.90
CA PRO A 135 -23.01 -0.14 17.59
C PRO A 135 -22.31 0.72 16.53
N VAL A 136 -21.46 1.66 16.90
CA VAL A 136 -20.68 2.48 15.94
C VAL A 136 -19.23 2.00 15.89
N LEU A 137 -18.62 1.69 17.02
CA LEU A 137 -17.25 1.19 17.09
C LEU A 137 -17.12 -0.26 16.61
N GLY A 138 -18.18 -1.06 16.72
CA GLY A 138 -18.20 -2.41 16.18
C GLY A 138 -17.98 -2.48 14.67
N ALA A 139 -18.45 -1.49 13.90
CA ALA A 139 -18.19 -1.38 12.48
C ALA A 139 -16.72 -1.07 12.15
N PHE A 140 -16.02 -0.36 13.04
CA PHE A 140 -14.61 -0.02 12.90
C PHE A 140 -13.67 -1.19 13.24
N PHE A 141 -14.12 -2.16 14.04
CA PHE A 141 -13.28 -3.23 14.57
C PHE A 141 -13.74 -4.64 14.19
N SER A 142 -14.92 -4.79 13.55
CA SER A 142 -15.41 -6.07 13.05
C SER A 142 -14.90 -6.31 11.62
N GLU A 143 -14.31 -7.49 11.41
CA GLU A 143 -13.86 -7.98 10.09
C GLU A 143 -12.84 -7.09 9.38
N GLN A 144 -12.02 -6.35 10.12
CA GLN A 144 -10.98 -5.52 9.52
C GLN A 144 -9.70 -6.30 9.22
N SER A 145 -9.00 -5.91 8.16
CA SER A 145 -7.71 -6.49 7.84
C SER A 145 -6.65 -6.09 8.88
N PRO A 146 -5.72 -6.99 9.25
CA PRO A 146 -4.66 -6.69 10.20
C PRO A 146 -3.78 -5.51 9.78
N TYR A 147 -3.75 -5.19 8.49
CA TYR A 147 -3.04 -4.03 7.93
C TYR A 147 -3.56 -2.68 8.45
N LEU A 148 -4.84 -2.57 8.77
CA LEU A 148 -5.42 -1.34 9.34
C LEU A 148 -4.80 -1.02 10.70
N TYR A 149 -4.71 -2.01 11.58
CA TYR A 149 -4.13 -1.82 12.92
C TYR A 149 -2.64 -1.47 12.85
N LEU A 150 -1.91 -2.16 11.96
CA LEU A 150 -0.50 -1.90 11.72
C LEU A 150 -0.28 -0.48 11.17
N THR A 151 -1.14 -0.02 10.26
CA THR A 151 -1.09 1.33 9.69
C THR A 151 -1.34 2.40 10.76
N LEU A 152 -2.35 2.22 11.61
CA LEU A 152 -2.63 3.14 12.71
C LEU A 152 -1.47 3.21 13.71
N LEU A 153 -0.85 2.07 14.02
CA LEU A 153 0.32 2.02 14.90
C LEU A 153 1.51 2.76 14.28
N ILE A 154 1.85 2.46 13.03
CA ILE A 154 2.96 3.12 12.33
C ILE A 154 2.71 4.62 12.23
N THR A 155 1.48 5.03 11.89
CA THR A 155 1.13 6.45 11.76
C THR A 155 1.25 7.18 13.09
N SER A 156 0.78 6.62 14.20
CA SER A 156 0.86 7.24 15.52
C SER A 156 2.31 7.36 16.00
N VAL A 157 3.13 6.31 15.81
CA VAL A 157 4.55 6.33 16.17
C VAL A 157 5.32 7.33 15.30
N SER A 158 5.09 7.31 13.99
CA SER A 158 5.76 8.25 13.08
C SER A 158 5.37 9.69 13.36
N TYR A 159 4.10 9.96 13.66
CA TYR A 159 3.63 11.31 13.98
C TYR A 159 4.31 11.86 15.26
N THR A 160 4.45 11.04 16.29
CA THR A 160 5.16 11.43 17.52
C THR A 160 6.65 11.70 17.25
N HIS A 161 7.32 10.86 16.47
CA HIS A 161 8.73 11.05 16.08
C HIS A 161 8.95 12.26 15.14
N LEU A 162 8.00 12.53 14.25
CA LEU A 162 8.10 13.64 13.32
C LEU A 162 7.85 15.00 13.99
N ARG A 163 7.17 15.02 15.13
CA ARG A 163 6.88 16.26 15.88
C ARG A 163 7.98 16.63 16.90
N ALA A 164 8.84 15.70 17.28
CA ALA A 164 10.00 15.93 18.13
C ALA A 164 11.20 16.46 17.34
#